data_b9374ec5035e495a92e49ba0b0d3785c
#
_entry.id   b9374ec5035e495a92e49ba0b0d3785c
#
_cell.length_a   1.000
_cell.length_b   1.000
_cell.length_c   1.000
_cell.angle_alpha   90.00
_cell.angle_beta   90.00
_cell.angle_gamma   90.00
#
_symmetry.space_group_name_H-M   'P 1'
#
loop_
_entity.id
_entity.type
_entity.pdbx_description
1 polymer ?
#
loop_
_entity_poly.entity_id
_entity_poly.type
_entity_poly.pdbx_seq_one_letter_code
_entity_poly.pdbx_strand_id
1 'polypeptide(L)'
;MEFMDVVEARYSYKQKFLDTPVPWEHLEEIAKAGLMAANAMNAQCVHLVILENKKAIEPLLDIAARDRLESAPAAIAVFTDNSNQQDFKNFEMEDYSAATENMLLAATNLGYASVWLDGPYFDEKAERAVSKVLKVPETFHLRVILPIGHPAEEEIRRPKKAFWERVSVNVFGEKK
;
A
#
# COMPACT_ATOMS: atom_id res chain seq x y z
N MET A 1 6.68 -18.19 3.43
CA MET A 1 8.13 -17.81 3.45
C MET A 1 8.52 -17.49 4.88
N GLU A 2 9.80 -17.63 5.25
CA GLU A 2 10.29 -17.08 6.52
C GLU A 2 10.25 -15.55 6.49
N PHE A 3 10.11 -14.91 7.66
CA PHE A 3 9.88 -13.46 7.73
C PHE A 3 10.94 -12.64 6.98
N MET A 4 12.23 -12.95 7.19
CA MET A 4 13.31 -12.21 6.51
C MET A 4 13.32 -12.43 5.00
N ASP A 5 12.95 -13.63 4.53
CA ASP A 5 12.82 -13.91 3.10
C ASP A 5 11.74 -13.03 2.47
N VAL A 6 10.61 -12.82 3.18
CA VAL A 6 9.54 -11.92 2.71
C VAL A 6 10.03 -10.48 2.61
N VAL A 7 10.72 -9.99 3.63
CA VAL A 7 11.27 -8.62 3.67
C VAL A 7 12.27 -8.40 2.52
N GLU A 8 13.11 -9.38 2.24
CA GLU A 8 14.09 -9.32 1.15
C GLU A 8 13.42 -9.48 -0.23
N ALA A 9 12.40 -10.32 -0.34
CA ALA A 9 11.67 -10.56 -1.57
C ALA A 9 10.79 -9.38 -1.99
N ARG A 10 10.25 -8.60 -1.04
CA ARG A 10 9.37 -7.47 -1.31
C ARG A 10 10.07 -6.38 -2.14
N TYR A 11 9.44 -5.96 -3.21
CA TYR A 11 9.91 -4.86 -4.08
C TYR A 11 8.74 -4.06 -4.65
N SER A 12 9.00 -2.86 -5.17
CA SER A 12 8.00 -2.05 -5.87
C SER A 12 7.92 -2.47 -7.33
N TYR A 13 6.85 -3.15 -7.68
CA TYR A 13 6.63 -3.67 -9.04
C TYR A 13 5.99 -2.60 -9.93
N LYS A 14 6.59 -2.35 -11.09
CA LYS A 14 6.20 -1.26 -11.99
C LYS A 14 5.84 -1.71 -13.40
N GLN A 15 5.88 -3.01 -13.65
CA GLN A 15 5.53 -3.61 -14.94
C GLN A 15 4.07 -4.09 -14.94
N LYS A 16 3.66 -4.76 -16.01
CA LYS A 16 2.30 -5.32 -16.16
C LYS A 16 2.08 -6.54 -15.26
N PHE A 17 0.88 -6.66 -14.74
CA PHE A 17 0.42 -7.86 -14.05
C PHE A 17 -0.16 -8.88 -15.04
N LEU A 18 -0.10 -10.16 -14.68
CA LEU A 18 -0.85 -11.22 -15.34
C LEU A 18 -2.36 -11.03 -15.10
N ASP A 19 -3.17 -11.43 -16.09
CA ASP A 19 -4.62 -11.39 -16.00
C ASP A 19 -5.17 -12.61 -15.23
N THR A 20 -4.60 -12.85 -14.05
CA THR A 20 -5.00 -13.95 -13.16
C THR A 20 -5.72 -13.34 -11.96
N PRO A 21 -6.99 -13.67 -11.73
CA PRO A 21 -7.73 -13.16 -10.57
C PRO A 21 -7.02 -13.46 -9.25
N VAL A 22 -7.09 -12.52 -8.33
CA VAL A 22 -6.64 -12.72 -6.95
C VAL A 22 -7.81 -13.27 -6.14
N PRO A 23 -7.70 -14.46 -5.50
CA PRO A 23 -8.78 -15.01 -4.67
C PRO A 23 -9.17 -14.05 -3.54
N TRP A 24 -10.45 -14.01 -3.20
CA TRP A 24 -10.98 -13.17 -2.11
C TRP A 24 -10.26 -13.43 -0.79
N GLU A 25 -9.99 -14.68 -0.46
CA GLU A 25 -9.33 -15.09 0.76
C GLU A 25 -7.93 -14.47 0.89
N HIS A 26 -7.21 -14.32 -0.23
CA HIS A 26 -5.90 -13.67 -0.24
C HIS A 26 -6.02 -12.16 -0.09
N LEU A 27 -7.01 -11.52 -0.73
CA LEU A 27 -7.27 -10.08 -0.55
C LEU A 27 -7.66 -9.78 0.90
N GLU A 28 -8.47 -10.62 1.51
CA GLU A 28 -8.87 -10.52 2.91
C GLU A 28 -7.66 -10.69 3.84
N GLU A 29 -6.78 -11.66 3.59
CA GLU A 29 -5.54 -11.87 4.37
C GLU A 29 -4.61 -10.65 4.29
N ILE A 30 -4.41 -10.11 3.08
CA ILE A 30 -3.61 -8.90 2.88
C ILE A 30 -4.21 -7.71 3.65
N ALA A 31 -5.51 -7.49 3.54
CA ALA A 31 -6.19 -6.42 4.25
C ALA A 31 -6.10 -6.57 5.78
N LYS A 32 -6.31 -7.78 6.30
CA LYS A 32 -6.14 -8.09 7.73
C LYS A 32 -4.74 -7.79 8.22
N ALA A 33 -3.70 -8.13 7.45
CA ALA A 33 -2.32 -7.80 7.81
C ALA A 33 -2.12 -6.29 7.97
N GLY A 34 -2.71 -5.48 7.07
CA GLY A 34 -2.70 -4.03 7.19
C GLY A 34 -3.37 -3.53 8.46
N LEU A 35 -4.58 -4.01 8.74
CA LEU A 35 -5.35 -3.59 9.93
C LEU A 35 -4.73 -4.04 11.27
N MET A 36 -3.81 -5.00 11.24
CA MET A 36 -3.03 -5.43 12.42
C MET A 36 -1.78 -4.59 12.68
N ALA A 37 -1.50 -3.59 11.85
CA ALA A 37 -0.36 -2.70 12.06
C ALA A 37 -0.49 -1.93 13.37
N ALA A 38 0.66 -1.62 13.98
CA ALA A 38 0.69 -0.69 15.10
C ALA A 38 0.18 0.68 14.65
N ASN A 39 -0.62 1.31 15.48
CA ASN A 39 -1.13 2.65 15.23
C ASN A 39 -1.10 3.49 16.53
N ALA A 40 -1.03 4.79 16.37
CA ALA A 40 -0.91 5.69 17.50
C ALA A 40 -2.16 5.64 18.39
N MET A 41 -1.95 5.41 19.69
CA MET A 41 -3.01 5.41 20.72
C MET A 41 -4.19 4.48 20.41
N ASN A 42 -3.99 3.48 19.56
CA ASN A 42 -5.06 2.60 19.07
C ASN A 42 -6.20 3.38 18.37
N ALA A 43 -5.87 4.44 17.67
CA ALA A 43 -6.83 5.32 16.99
C ALA A 43 -7.56 4.62 15.84
N GLN A 44 -6.94 3.60 15.24
CA GLN A 44 -7.51 2.78 14.16
C GLN A 44 -8.10 3.62 13.02
N CYS A 45 -7.39 4.70 12.66
CA CYS A 45 -7.84 5.65 11.65
C CYS A 45 -7.77 5.13 10.20
N VAL A 46 -7.13 3.99 9.98
CA VAL A 46 -6.95 3.41 8.64
C VAL A 46 -8.19 2.60 8.23
N HIS A 47 -8.69 2.90 7.04
CA HIS A 47 -9.80 2.21 6.39
C HIS A 47 -9.38 1.72 5.01
N LEU A 48 -9.86 0.55 4.63
CA LEU A 48 -9.48 -0.10 3.37
C LEU A 48 -10.70 -0.30 2.48
N VAL A 49 -10.53 -0.03 1.18
CA VAL A 49 -11.51 -0.40 0.15
C VAL A 49 -10.84 -1.41 -0.78
N ILE A 50 -11.32 -2.65 -0.78
CA ILE A 50 -10.82 -3.72 -1.65
C ILE A 50 -11.53 -3.63 -3.00
N LEU A 51 -10.75 -3.51 -4.07
CA LEU A 51 -11.18 -3.56 -5.45
C LEU A 51 -10.84 -4.95 -5.98
N GLU A 52 -11.77 -5.88 -5.88
CA GLU A 52 -11.53 -7.31 -6.03
C GLU A 52 -11.34 -7.80 -7.48
N ASN A 53 -11.61 -6.91 -8.46
CA ASN A 53 -11.52 -7.25 -9.87
C ASN A 53 -11.34 -6.00 -10.75
N LYS A 54 -11.01 -6.22 -12.02
CA LYS A 54 -10.80 -5.15 -13.01
C LYS A 54 -12.00 -4.22 -13.15
N LYS A 55 -13.24 -4.74 -13.09
CA LYS A 55 -14.45 -3.92 -13.19
C LYS A 55 -14.57 -2.91 -12.06
N ALA A 56 -14.09 -3.25 -10.86
CA ALA A 56 -14.05 -2.33 -9.73
C ALA A 56 -12.93 -1.27 -9.89
N ILE A 57 -11.84 -1.59 -10.59
CA ILE A 57 -10.71 -0.70 -10.85
C ILE A 57 -10.99 0.25 -12.01
N GLU A 58 -11.69 -0.21 -13.05
CA GLU A 58 -11.93 0.50 -14.31
C GLU A 58 -12.36 1.99 -14.14
N PRO A 59 -13.28 2.33 -13.22
CA PRO A 59 -13.68 3.73 -13.03
C PRO A 59 -12.57 4.64 -12.48
N LEU A 60 -11.48 4.08 -11.95
CA LEU A 60 -10.35 4.85 -11.43
C LEU A 60 -9.30 5.16 -12.50
N LEU A 61 -9.28 4.42 -13.60
CA LEU A 61 -8.23 4.51 -14.61
C LEU A 61 -8.12 5.90 -15.26
N ASP A 62 -9.22 6.61 -15.40
CA ASP A 62 -9.24 7.97 -15.95
C ASP A 62 -8.96 9.07 -14.92
N ILE A 63 -8.86 8.68 -13.65
CA ILE A 63 -8.67 9.59 -12.52
C ILE A 63 -7.23 9.53 -12.01
N ALA A 64 -6.68 8.33 -11.81
CA ALA A 64 -5.41 8.14 -11.11
C ALA A 64 -4.65 6.90 -11.62
N ALA A 65 -3.33 7.06 -11.77
CA ALA A 65 -2.37 5.97 -11.92
C ALA A 65 -2.71 4.89 -12.99
N ARG A 66 -3.36 5.29 -14.10
CA ARG A 66 -3.76 4.37 -15.18
C ARG A 66 -2.64 3.38 -15.55
N ASP A 67 -1.43 3.88 -15.78
CA ASP A 67 -0.26 3.10 -16.18
C ASP A 67 0.16 2.00 -15.18
N ARG A 68 -0.36 2.08 -13.94
CA ARG A 68 -0.09 1.12 -12.85
C ARG A 68 -1.29 0.24 -12.52
N LEU A 69 -2.50 0.74 -12.75
CA LEU A 69 -3.75 0.06 -12.38
C LEU A 69 -4.35 -0.75 -13.52
N GLU A 70 -4.15 -0.34 -14.78
CA GLU A 70 -4.86 -0.91 -15.94
C GLU A 70 -4.67 -2.43 -16.10
N SER A 71 -3.49 -2.96 -15.78
CA SER A 71 -3.24 -4.41 -15.85
C SER A 71 -3.54 -5.14 -14.54
N ALA A 72 -3.73 -4.43 -13.42
CA ALA A 72 -3.91 -5.06 -12.13
C ALA A 72 -5.23 -5.83 -12.04
N PRO A 73 -5.22 -7.11 -11.63
CA PRO A 73 -6.46 -7.88 -11.44
C PRO A 73 -7.23 -7.48 -10.20
N ALA A 74 -6.56 -6.91 -9.18
CA ALA A 74 -7.15 -6.39 -7.96
C ALA A 74 -6.35 -5.20 -7.42
N ALA A 75 -6.93 -4.41 -6.51
CA ALA A 75 -6.23 -3.35 -5.78
C ALA A 75 -6.85 -3.14 -4.39
N ILE A 76 -6.08 -2.51 -3.50
CA ILE A 76 -6.58 -2.02 -2.20
C ILE A 76 -6.32 -0.53 -2.12
N ALA A 77 -7.36 0.27 -1.90
CA ALA A 77 -7.25 1.69 -1.61
C ALA A 77 -7.25 1.91 -0.10
N VAL A 78 -6.27 2.68 0.37
CA VAL A 78 -6.04 2.99 1.78
C VAL A 78 -6.52 4.40 2.06
N PHE A 79 -7.42 4.53 3.00
CA PHE A 79 -7.96 5.81 3.47
C PHE A 79 -7.65 6.00 4.94
N THR A 80 -7.65 7.26 5.37
CA THR A 80 -7.57 7.63 6.78
C THR A 80 -8.72 8.54 7.16
N ASP A 81 -9.28 8.32 8.36
CA ASP A 81 -10.28 9.19 8.95
C ASP A 81 -9.65 10.07 10.03
N ASN A 82 -9.74 11.37 9.84
CA ASN A 82 -9.21 12.37 10.77
C ASN A 82 -10.28 12.95 11.72
N SER A 83 -11.52 12.49 11.65
CA SER A 83 -12.63 13.08 12.39
C SER A 83 -12.53 12.95 13.92
N ASN A 84 -11.77 11.98 14.42
CA ASN A 84 -11.64 11.66 15.84
C ASN A 84 -10.31 12.08 16.49
N GLN A 85 -9.50 12.87 15.81
CA GLN A 85 -8.20 13.32 16.35
C GLN A 85 -8.39 14.48 17.34
N GLN A 86 -8.66 14.14 18.61
CA GLN A 86 -8.66 15.10 19.70
C GLN A 86 -7.22 15.49 20.06
N ASP A 87 -6.86 16.76 19.91
CA ASP A 87 -5.74 17.50 20.55
C ASP A 87 -4.31 16.90 20.51
N PHE A 88 -4.07 15.76 19.89
CA PHE A 88 -2.75 15.16 19.75
C PHE A 88 -2.24 15.26 18.30
N LYS A 89 -0.92 15.23 18.15
CA LYS A 89 -0.26 15.24 16.85
C LYS A 89 -0.90 14.21 15.92
N ASN A 90 -1.15 14.61 14.70
CA ASN A 90 -1.65 13.73 13.65
C ASN A 90 -0.58 12.66 13.32
N PHE A 91 -0.79 11.43 13.74
CA PHE A 91 0.06 10.27 13.43
C PHE A 91 -0.44 9.46 12.24
N GLU A 92 -1.35 10.02 11.49
CA GLU A 92 -1.98 9.38 10.34
C GLU A 92 -0.96 8.85 9.33
N MET A 93 0.12 9.60 9.08
CA MET A 93 1.16 9.19 8.14
C MET A 93 1.88 7.94 8.63
N GLU A 94 2.22 7.87 9.89
CA GLU A 94 2.85 6.71 10.51
C GLU A 94 1.90 5.51 10.47
N ASP A 95 0.63 5.71 10.81
CA ASP A 95 -0.39 4.67 10.90
C ASP A 95 -0.67 4.03 9.53
N TYR A 96 -0.97 4.84 8.49
CA TYR A 96 -1.22 4.25 7.18
C TYR A 96 0.05 3.70 6.53
N SER A 97 1.23 4.24 6.86
CA SER A 97 2.48 3.71 6.36
C SER A 97 2.78 2.32 6.93
N ALA A 98 2.56 2.13 8.24
CA ALA A 98 2.70 0.82 8.87
C ALA A 98 1.70 -0.20 8.30
N ALA A 99 0.43 0.20 8.14
CA ALA A 99 -0.59 -0.65 7.54
C ALA A 99 -0.25 -1.03 6.11
N THR A 100 0.22 -0.07 5.30
CA THR A 100 0.58 -0.30 3.90
C THR A 100 1.77 -1.25 3.77
N GLU A 101 2.83 -1.10 4.58
CA GLU A 101 3.97 -2.01 4.53
C GLU A 101 3.57 -3.43 4.94
N ASN A 102 2.73 -3.61 5.96
CA ASN A 102 2.21 -4.93 6.32
C ASN A 102 1.46 -5.59 5.16
N MET A 103 0.63 -4.83 4.42
CA MET A 103 -0.07 -5.34 3.24
C MET A 103 0.89 -5.73 2.12
N LEU A 104 1.94 -4.93 1.87
CA LEU A 104 2.97 -5.23 0.88
C LEU A 104 3.73 -6.52 1.22
N LEU A 105 4.06 -6.73 2.49
CA LEU A 105 4.70 -7.95 2.98
C LEU A 105 3.77 -9.16 2.85
N ALA A 106 2.49 -9.03 3.24
CA ALA A 106 1.51 -10.09 3.11
C ALA A 106 1.28 -10.48 1.64
N ALA A 107 1.13 -9.51 0.74
CA ALA A 107 1.03 -9.76 -0.70
C ALA A 107 2.26 -10.51 -1.22
N THR A 108 3.47 -10.09 -0.81
CA THR A 108 4.72 -10.76 -1.18
C THR A 108 4.77 -12.20 -0.66
N ASN A 109 4.35 -12.44 0.59
CA ASN A 109 4.31 -13.79 1.18
C ASN A 109 3.37 -14.73 0.42
N LEU A 110 2.28 -14.20 -0.12
CA LEU A 110 1.31 -14.92 -0.95
C LEU A 110 1.73 -15.05 -2.42
N GLY A 111 2.91 -14.53 -2.81
CA GLY A 111 3.45 -14.62 -4.18
C GLY A 111 2.93 -13.54 -5.13
N TYR A 112 2.32 -12.48 -4.61
CA TYR A 112 1.90 -11.33 -5.41
C TYR A 112 2.96 -10.23 -5.43
N ALA A 113 2.95 -9.46 -6.50
CA ALA A 113 3.65 -8.21 -6.62
C ALA A 113 2.71 -7.03 -6.37
N SER A 114 3.26 -5.92 -5.91
CA SER A 114 2.54 -4.68 -5.65
C SER A 114 3.47 -3.47 -5.74
N VAL A 115 2.89 -2.28 -5.70
CA VAL A 115 3.61 -1.01 -5.60
C VAL A 115 2.79 0.00 -4.81
N TRP A 116 3.47 0.82 -4.04
CA TRP A 116 2.90 1.94 -3.32
C TRP A 116 2.63 3.10 -4.31
N LEU A 117 1.35 3.43 -4.53
CA LEU A 117 0.93 4.58 -5.33
C LEU A 117 0.34 5.64 -4.41
N ASP A 118 0.96 6.83 -4.39
CA ASP A 118 0.59 7.95 -3.55
C ASP A 118 0.64 9.29 -4.32
N GLY A 119 0.89 10.41 -3.65
CA GLY A 119 0.87 11.77 -4.15
C GLY A 119 1.34 12.03 -5.59
N PRO A 120 2.43 11.41 -6.13
CA PRO A 120 2.79 11.57 -7.53
C PRO A 120 1.78 11.02 -8.54
N TYR A 121 0.90 10.14 -8.11
CA TYR A 121 -0.10 9.49 -8.97
C TYR A 121 -1.50 10.11 -8.85
N PHE A 122 -1.78 10.87 -7.79
CA PHE A 122 -3.04 11.57 -7.61
C PHE A 122 -2.86 12.85 -6.76
N ASP A 123 -3.34 13.95 -7.30
CA ASP A 123 -3.46 15.23 -6.59
C ASP A 123 -4.78 15.28 -5.78
N GLU A 124 -5.02 16.38 -5.08
CA GLU A 124 -6.24 16.59 -4.29
C GLU A 124 -7.53 16.44 -5.12
N LYS A 125 -7.52 16.82 -6.41
CA LYS A 125 -8.66 16.67 -7.30
C LYS A 125 -8.91 15.20 -7.61
N ALA A 126 -7.86 14.45 -7.92
CA ALA A 126 -7.94 13.00 -8.16
C ALA A 126 -8.36 12.25 -6.91
N GLU A 127 -7.83 12.60 -5.72
CA GLU A 127 -8.25 12.06 -4.44
C GLU A 127 -9.76 12.17 -4.24
N ARG A 128 -10.32 13.37 -4.40
CA ARG A 128 -11.77 13.62 -4.28
C ARG A 128 -12.58 12.84 -5.31
N ALA A 129 -12.08 12.73 -6.54
CA ALA A 129 -12.76 11.98 -7.59
C ALA A 129 -12.77 10.48 -7.30
N VAL A 130 -11.66 9.89 -6.83
CA VAL A 130 -11.59 8.50 -6.37
C VAL A 130 -12.56 8.26 -5.22
N SER A 131 -12.54 9.13 -4.19
CA SER A 131 -13.45 9.03 -3.03
C SER A 131 -14.92 9.04 -3.45
N LYS A 132 -15.28 9.90 -4.42
CA LYS A 132 -16.63 9.96 -4.97
C LYS A 132 -17.03 8.67 -5.70
N VAL A 133 -16.14 8.13 -6.54
CA VAL A 133 -16.36 6.86 -7.24
C VAL A 133 -16.56 5.71 -6.27
N LEU A 134 -15.75 5.64 -5.23
CA LEU A 134 -15.79 4.60 -4.20
C LEU A 134 -16.83 4.87 -3.10
N LYS A 135 -17.57 5.99 -3.19
CA LYS A 135 -18.59 6.42 -2.21
C LYS A 135 -18.04 6.54 -0.78
N VAL A 136 -16.80 6.98 -0.68
CA VAL A 136 -16.13 7.20 0.60
C VAL A 136 -16.58 8.56 1.16
N PRO A 137 -16.91 8.68 2.47
CA PRO A 137 -17.30 9.94 3.08
C PRO A 137 -16.20 11.02 2.99
N GLU A 138 -16.58 12.31 2.96
CA GLU A 138 -15.65 13.44 2.81
C GLU A 138 -14.65 13.61 3.97
N THR A 139 -14.92 12.98 5.12
CA THR A 139 -14.00 12.96 6.28
C THR A 139 -12.80 12.04 6.07
N PHE A 140 -12.84 11.19 5.07
CA PHE A 140 -11.75 10.26 4.75
C PHE A 140 -10.88 10.82 3.63
N HIS A 141 -9.58 10.58 3.77
CA HIS A 141 -8.57 10.99 2.80
C HIS A 141 -7.91 9.76 2.17
N LEU A 142 -7.85 9.73 0.84
CA LEU A 142 -7.11 8.71 0.12
C LEU A 142 -5.60 8.93 0.34
N ARG A 143 -4.89 7.86 0.75
CA ARG A 143 -3.46 7.91 1.01
C ARG A 143 -2.64 7.10 0.02
N VAL A 144 -3.09 5.89 -0.23
CA VAL A 144 -2.35 4.93 -1.07
C VAL A 144 -3.34 4.09 -1.87
N ILE A 145 -2.93 3.70 -3.07
CA ILE A 145 -3.56 2.60 -3.81
C ILE A 145 -2.49 1.54 -4.05
N LEU A 146 -2.80 0.31 -3.71
CA LEU A 146 -1.94 -0.87 -3.91
C LEU A 146 -2.55 -1.75 -5.01
N PRO A 147 -2.05 -1.72 -6.27
CA PRO A 147 -2.37 -2.77 -7.22
C PRO A 147 -1.79 -4.10 -6.76
N ILE A 148 -2.53 -5.19 -6.93
CA ILE A 148 -2.15 -6.54 -6.46
C ILE A 148 -2.36 -7.52 -7.61
N GLY A 149 -1.33 -8.33 -7.91
CA GLY A 149 -1.42 -9.36 -8.93
C GLY A 149 -0.10 -10.13 -9.07
N HIS A 150 -0.11 -11.19 -9.88
CA HIS A 150 1.13 -11.86 -10.23
C HIS A 150 1.92 -11.05 -11.26
N PRO A 151 3.24 -10.89 -11.09
CA PRO A 151 4.07 -10.16 -12.04
C PRO A 151 4.11 -10.91 -13.39
N ALA A 152 3.93 -10.18 -14.50
CA ALA A 152 4.07 -10.73 -15.84
C ALA A 152 5.52 -10.73 -16.34
N GLU A 153 6.37 -9.91 -15.74
CA GLU A 153 7.74 -9.69 -16.13
C GLU A 153 8.64 -9.60 -14.90
N GLU A 154 9.93 -9.85 -15.05
CA GLU A 154 10.90 -9.60 -13.99
C GLU A 154 11.15 -8.10 -13.83
N GLU A 155 11.25 -7.64 -12.57
CA GLU A 155 11.60 -6.26 -12.24
C GLU A 155 13.07 -6.17 -11.82
N ILE A 156 13.80 -5.21 -12.37
CA ILE A 156 15.18 -4.93 -11.96
C ILE A 156 15.14 -4.23 -10.60
N ARG A 157 15.56 -4.94 -9.56
CA ARG A 157 15.64 -4.41 -8.20
C ARG A 157 16.86 -3.50 -8.04
N ARG A 158 16.62 -2.31 -7.50
CA ARG A 158 17.73 -1.41 -7.15
C ARG A 158 18.39 -1.91 -5.86
N PRO A 159 19.75 -1.97 -5.81
CA PRO A 159 20.46 -2.37 -4.62
C PRO A 159 20.20 -1.40 -3.46
N LYS A 160 20.14 -1.92 -2.25
CA LYS A 160 20.13 -1.10 -1.04
C LYS A 160 21.54 -0.66 -0.70
N LYS A 161 21.68 0.48 -0.02
CA LYS A 161 22.95 0.91 0.57
C LYS A 161 23.45 -0.11 1.58
N ALA A 162 24.75 -0.21 1.74
CA ALA A 162 25.35 -1.13 2.71
C ALA A 162 24.88 -0.80 4.15
N PHE A 163 24.81 -1.84 4.98
CA PHE A 163 24.33 -1.72 6.36
C PHE A 163 25.00 -0.59 7.12
N TRP A 164 26.33 -0.54 7.10
CA TRP A 164 27.11 0.45 7.84
C TRP A 164 27.11 1.87 7.26
N GLU A 165 26.50 2.08 6.09
CA GLU A 165 26.23 3.43 5.60
C GLU A 165 25.00 4.08 6.27
N ARG A 166 24.17 3.27 6.91
CA ARG A 166 22.87 3.67 7.45
C ARG A 166 22.66 3.35 8.90
N VAL A 167 23.61 2.65 9.52
CA VAL A 167 23.53 2.21 10.91
C VAL A 167 24.71 2.76 11.70
N SER A 168 24.41 3.29 12.86
CA SER A 168 25.37 3.71 13.87
C SER A 168 25.04 3.00 15.18
N VAL A 169 26.03 2.81 16.04
CA VAL A 169 25.87 2.14 17.33
C VAL A 169 26.10 3.15 18.44
N ASN A 170 25.14 3.28 19.35
CA ASN A 170 25.08 4.19 20.50
C ASN A 170 25.10 5.67 20.12
N VAL A 171 26.08 6.14 19.30
CA VAL A 171 26.22 7.54 18.86
C VAL A 171 26.23 7.60 17.34
N PHE A 172 25.62 8.64 16.76
CA PHE A 172 25.56 8.82 15.32
C PHE A 172 26.98 8.89 14.71
N GLY A 173 27.22 8.06 13.72
CA GLY A 173 28.53 7.94 13.02
C GLY A 173 29.45 6.84 13.58
N GLU A 174 29.20 6.32 14.78
CA GLU A 174 29.97 5.21 15.34
C GLU A 174 29.53 3.86 14.76
N LYS A 175 30.47 2.95 14.59
CA LYS A 175 30.28 1.60 14.03
C LYS A 175 30.94 0.57 14.96
N LYS A 176 30.48 -0.68 14.89
CA LYS A 176 31.18 -1.82 15.53
C LYS A 176 32.34 -2.29 14.68
#